data_7a35545755886fa0874f2e0a3a0abced
#
_entry.id   7a35545755886fa0874f2e0a3a0abced
#
_cell.length_a   1.000
_cell.length_b   1.000
_cell.length_c   1.000
_cell.angle_alpha   90.00
_cell.angle_beta   90.00
_cell.angle_gamma   90.00
#
_symmetry.space_group_name_H-M   'P 1'
#
loop_
_entity.id
_entity.type
_entity.pdbx_description
1 polymer ?
#
loop_
_entity_poly.entity_id
_entity_poly.type
_entity_poly.pdbx_seq_one_letter_code
_entity_poly.pdbx_strand_id
1 'polypeptide(L)'
;MKVPHAVRCISLLLALLWVTPAIAHHSFSGVFDVSRKTTLKGRISKIEWVNPHIYLYLDVATDQGKTTTWALETLPPNWMRKAGIGKSDFLDGPDIGAMVSVATYPARDASKSLGFILSITYADGHVLKFYDNPPGTN
;
A
#
# COMPACT_ATOMS: atom_id res chain seq x y z
N MET A 1 -56.32 -0.22 -11.74
CA MET A 1 -56.11 -0.61 -10.32
C MET A 1 -55.08 0.31 -9.71
N LYS A 2 -55.42 1.09 -8.66
CA LYS A 2 -54.46 1.97 -7.96
C LYS A 2 -53.76 1.15 -6.86
N VAL A 3 -52.44 1.00 -6.95
CA VAL A 3 -51.65 0.31 -5.92
C VAL A 3 -51.71 1.16 -4.65
N PRO A 4 -52.15 0.59 -3.50
CA PRO A 4 -52.24 1.35 -2.25
C PRO A 4 -50.89 1.87 -1.79
N HIS A 5 -50.87 3.08 -1.22
CA HIS A 5 -49.65 3.76 -0.78
C HIS A 5 -48.81 2.92 0.18
N ALA A 6 -49.42 2.12 1.02
CA ALA A 6 -48.75 1.19 1.94
C ALA A 6 -47.82 0.19 1.19
N VAL A 7 -48.30 -0.37 0.07
CA VAL A 7 -47.48 -1.32 -0.73
C VAL A 7 -46.30 -0.63 -1.39
N ARG A 8 -46.45 0.62 -1.81
CA ARG A 8 -45.32 1.43 -2.35
C ARG A 8 -44.25 1.73 -1.30
N CYS A 9 -44.68 2.07 -0.09
CA CYS A 9 -43.72 2.34 1.01
C CYS A 9 -42.97 1.07 1.42
N ILE A 10 -43.60 -0.08 1.49
CA ILE A 10 -42.98 -1.36 1.81
C ILE A 10 -41.97 -1.76 0.73
N SER A 11 -42.28 -1.56 -0.55
CA SER A 11 -41.38 -1.87 -1.66
C SER A 11 -40.12 -0.96 -1.66
N LEU A 12 -40.27 0.32 -1.28
CA LEU A 12 -39.13 1.22 -1.12
C LEU A 12 -38.23 0.84 0.07
N LEU A 13 -38.83 0.43 1.21
CA LEU A 13 -38.05 -0.02 2.37
C LEU A 13 -37.27 -1.31 2.08
N LEU A 14 -37.90 -2.26 1.35
CA LEU A 14 -37.23 -3.51 0.94
C LEU A 14 -36.08 -3.26 -0.07
N ALA A 15 -36.18 -2.24 -0.93
CA ALA A 15 -35.11 -1.88 -1.85
C ALA A 15 -33.89 -1.25 -1.14
N LEU A 16 -34.09 -0.56 -0.01
CA LEU A 16 -32.98 0.01 0.80
C LEU A 16 -32.19 -1.08 1.55
N LEU A 17 -32.75 -2.25 1.79
CA LEU A 17 -32.09 -3.35 2.50
C LEU A 17 -31.05 -4.10 1.63
N TRP A 18 -30.98 -3.82 0.33
CA TRP A 18 -30.04 -4.46 -0.61
C TRP A 18 -28.78 -3.63 -0.88
N VAL A 19 -28.58 -2.50 -0.18
CA VAL A 19 -27.33 -1.77 -0.22
C VAL A 19 -26.35 -2.46 0.74
N THR A 20 -25.79 -3.58 0.33
CA THR A 20 -24.63 -4.16 1.01
C THR A 20 -23.47 -3.19 0.84
N PRO A 21 -22.81 -2.70 1.91
CA PRO A 21 -21.57 -1.98 1.76
C PRO A 21 -20.58 -2.92 1.07
N ALA A 22 -20.17 -2.59 -0.15
CA ALA A 22 -19.07 -3.25 -0.80
C ALA A 22 -17.81 -2.92 0.02
N ILE A 23 -17.42 -3.82 0.92
CA ILE A 23 -16.16 -3.73 1.65
C ILE A 23 -15.06 -4.01 0.61
N ALA A 24 -14.67 -2.98 -0.11
CA ALA A 24 -13.57 -3.01 -1.10
C ALA A 24 -12.18 -2.97 -0.42
N HIS A 25 -12.08 -3.33 0.85
CA HIS A 25 -10.81 -3.53 1.51
C HIS A 25 -10.36 -4.97 1.23
N HIS A 26 -9.50 -5.13 0.23
CA HIS A 26 -8.68 -6.33 0.15
C HIS A 26 -7.98 -6.50 1.50
N SER A 27 -8.12 -7.67 2.15
CA SER A 27 -7.40 -7.89 3.40
C SER A 27 -5.91 -7.78 3.12
N PHE A 28 -5.18 -7.06 3.94
CA PHE A 28 -3.74 -6.87 3.82
C PHE A 28 -3.01 -8.20 3.57
N SER A 29 -3.32 -9.20 4.39
CA SER A 29 -2.79 -10.56 4.29
C SER A 29 -3.28 -11.34 3.06
N GLY A 30 -4.32 -10.88 2.39
CA GLY A 30 -4.77 -11.43 1.10
C GLY A 30 -3.89 -11.00 -0.06
N VAL A 31 -3.26 -9.83 0.02
CA VAL A 31 -2.40 -9.28 -1.03
C VAL A 31 -0.93 -9.58 -0.74
N PHE A 32 -0.47 -9.37 0.51
CA PHE A 32 0.93 -9.49 0.90
C PHE A 32 1.21 -10.74 1.72
N ASP A 33 2.36 -11.33 1.51
CA ASP A 33 2.84 -12.49 2.28
C ASP A 33 3.56 -12.02 3.54
N VAL A 34 2.80 -11.90 4.64
CA VAL A 34 3.32 -11.43 5.94
C VAL A 34 4.26 -12.42 6.63
N SER A 35 4.30 -13.66 6.15
CA SER A 35 5.24 -14.66 6.66
C SER A 35 6.64 -14.52 6.05
N ARG A 36 6.77 -13.77 4.96
CA ARG A 36 8.00 -13.64 4.20
C ARG A 36 8.47 -12.19 4.13
N LYS A 37 9.32 -11.80 5.06
CA LYS A 37 10.01 -10.51 5.01
C LYS A 37 11.21 -10.60 4.07
N THR A 38 11.32 -9.64 3.14
CA THR A 38 12.44 -9.54 2.20
C THR A 38 13.04 -8.14 2.20
N THR A 39 14.29 -8.00 1.76
CA THR A 39 14.95 -6.71 1.59
C THR A 39 15.30 -6.54 0.12
N LEU A 40 14.82 -5.45 -0.47
CA LEU A 40 15.12 -5.05 -1.83
C LEU A 40 16.14 -3.92 -1.77
N LYS A 41 17.18 -4.00 -2.61
CA LYS A 41 18.17 -2.93 -2.77
C LYS A 41 18.07 -2.38 -4.19
N GLY A 42 17.87 -1.07 -4.30
CA GLY A 42 17.65 -0.45 -5.60
C GLY A 42 17.67 1.07 -5.55
N ARG A 43 17.40 1.68 -6.71
CA ARG A 43 17.28 3.14 -6.85
C ARG A 43 15.82 3.53 -6.84
N ILE A 44 15.50 4.59 -6.11
CA ILE A 44 14.16 5.19 -6.15
C ILE A 44 13.97 5.82 -7.53
N SER A 45 13.02 5.34 -8.30
CA SER A 45 12.70 5.88 -9.62
C SER A 45 11.51 6.84 -9.59
N LYS A 46 10.57 6.65 -8.66
CA LYS A 46 9.37 7.48 -8.55
C LYS A 46 8.74 7.35 -7.16
N ILE A 47 8.05 8.41 -6.71
CA ILE A 47 7.15 8.38 -5.55
C ILE A 47 5.81 8.95 -5.97
N GLU A 48 4.73 8.22 -5.71
CA GLU A 48 3.35 8.66 -5.91
C GLU A 48 2.69 8.86 -4.55
N TRP A 49 2.46 10.13 -4.20
CA TRP A 49 1.74 10.50 -2.98
C TRP A 49 0.27 10.74 -3.31
N VAL A 50 -0.49 9.65 -3.38
CA VAL A 50 -1.90 9.64 -3.78
C VAL A 50 -2.77 8.91 -2.76
N ASN A 51 -4.10 9.18 -2.77
CA ASN A 51 -5.07 8.37 -2.04
C ASN A 51 -5.53 7.19 -2.94
N PRO A 52 -5.80 6.03 -2.36
CA PRO A 52 -5.79 5.69 -0.93
C PRO A 52 -4.40 5.29 -0.40
N HIS A 53 -3.41 5.03 -1.26
CA HIS A 53 -2.10 4.53 -0.85
C HIS A 53 -0.97 5.30 -1.52
N ILE A 54 0.14 5.43 -0.79
CA ILE A 54 1.39 6.00 -1.31
C ILE A 54 2.19 4.84 -1.91
N TYR A 55 2.81 5.07 -3.07
CA TYR A 55 3.71 4.12 -3.71
C TYR A 55 5.10 4.70 -3.88
N LEU A 56 6.09 3.88 -3.55
CA LEU A 56 7.48 4.10 -3.91
C LEU A 56 7.87 3.09 -4.99
N TYR A 57 8.37 3.57 -6.12
CA TYR A 57 8.88 2.72 -7.20
C TYR A 57 10.38 2.57 -7.05
N LEU A 58 10.82 1.32 -6.98
CA LEU A 58 12.23 0.96 -6.76
C LEU A 58 12.75 0.14 -7.93
N ASP A 59 13.78 0.64 -8.59
CA ASP A 59 14.47 -0.07 -9.66
C ASP A 59 15.54 -0.98 -9.06
N VAL A 60 15.30 -2.27 -9.11
CA VAL A 60 16.15 -3.33 -8.55
C VAL A 60 16.87 -4.05 -9.68
N ALA A 61 18.20 -4.10 -9.60
CA ALA A 61 19.00 -4.89 -10.52
C ALA A 61 18.79 -6.38 -10.25
N THR A 62 18.61 -7.16 -11.32
CA THR A 62 18.54 -8.62 -11.25
C THR A 62 19.92 -9.23 -11.53
N ASP A 63 20.10 -10.49 -11.14
CA ASP A 63 21.35 -11.25 -11.37
C ASP A 63 21.70 -11.40 -12.85
N GLN A 64 20.70 -11.19 -13.73
CA GLN A 64 20.88 -11.23 -15.19
C GLN A 64 21.26 -9.86 -15.80
N GLY A 65 21.55 -8.86 -14.97
CA GLY A 65 21.89 -7.49 -15.42
C GLY A 65 20.68 -6.70 -15.96
N LYS A 66 19.45 -7.20 -15.77
CA LYS A 66 18.21 -6.49 -16.08
C LYS A 66 17.76 -5.70 -14.84
N THR A 67 16.93 -4.71 -15.07
CA THR A 67 16.28 -3.94 -14.00
C THR A 67 14.81 -4.33 -13.94
N THR A 68 14.30 -4.56 -12.71
CA THR A 68 12.89 -4.75 -12.44
C THR A 68 12.42 -3.62 -11.53
N THR A 69 11.39 -2.90 -11.96
CA THR A 69 10.75 -1.86 -11.13
C THR A 69 9.72 -2.50 -10.21
N TRP A 70 9.94 -2.36 -8.91
CA TRP A 70 9.01 -2.78 -7.87
C TRP A 70 8.10 -1.62 -7.48
N ALA A 71 6.79 -1.87 -7.41
CA ALA A 71 5.83 -0.96 -6.82
C ALA A 71 5.69 -1.31 -5.33
N LEU A 72 6.15 -0.42 -4.46
CA LEU A 72 6.16 -0.63 -3.02
C LEU A 72 5.10 0.25 -2.37
N GLU A 73 4.04 -0.39 -1.91
CA GLU A 73 2.92 0.26 -1.24
C GLU A 73 3.26 0.59 0.21
N THR A 74 2.75 1.70 0.70
CA THR A 74 2.79 2.05 2.12
C THR A 74 1.39 2.49 2.57
N LEU A 75 1.31 3.03 3.77
CA LEU A 75 0.06 3.47 4.37
C LEU A 75 -0.59 4.62 3.60
N PRO A 76 -1.92 4.79 3.81
CA PRO A 76 -2.62 5.98 3.38
C PRO A 76 -1.97 7.27 3.94
N PRO A 77 -2.02 8.40 3.19
CA PRO A 77 -1.38 9.65 3.61
C PRO A 77 -1.81 10.18 5.00
N ASN A 78 -3.06 9.92 5.40
CA ASN A 78 -3.56 10.32 6.72
C ASN A 78 -2.96 9.50 7.86
N TRP A 79 -2.65 8.22 7.64
CA TRP A 79 -2.00 7.36 8.62
C TRP A 79 -0.51 7.68 8.73
N MET A 80 0.14 7.97 7.60
CA MET A 80 1.52 8.43 7.58
C MET A 80 1.69 9.70 8.42
N ARG A 81 0.82 10.70 8.24
CA ARG A 81 0.84 11.93 9.05
C ARG A 81 0.63 11.66 10.54
N LYS A 82 -0.24 10.70 10.91
CA LYS A 82 -0.42 10.30 12.32
C LYS A 82 0.83 9.63 12.89
N ALA A 83 1.61 8.94 12.07
CA ALA A 83 2.90 8.37 12.44
C ALA A 83 4.04 9.41 12.44
N GLY A 84 3.74 10.69 12.21
CA GLY A 84 4.73 11.77 12.15
C GLY A 84 5.52 11.82 10.84
N ILE A 85 5.09 11.09 9.81
CA ILE A 85 5.75 11.04 8.51
C ILE A 85 4.96 11.91 7.53
N GLY A 86 5.52 13.06 7.19
CA GLY A 86 4.95 14.00 6.23
C GLY A 86 5.37 13.69 4.79
N LYS A 87 4.77 14.42 3.86
CA LYS A 87 5.15 14.34 2.44
C LYS A 87 6.61 14.76 2.22
N SER A 88 7.09 15.77 2.96
CA SER A 88 8.48 16.23 2.93
C SER A 88 9.47 15.14 3.29
N ASP A 89 9.17 14.33 4.32
CA ASP A 89 10.07 13.25 4.73
C ASP A 89 10.30 12.21 3.63
N PHE A 90 9.35 12.13 2.70
CA PHE A 90 9.41 11.25 1.54
C PHE A 90 9.96 11.93 0.28
N LEU A 91 9.66 13.21 0.07
CA LEU A 91 9.99 13.92 -1.17
C LEU A 91 11.28 14.75 -1.04
N ASP A 92 11.55 15.24 0.17
CA ASP A 92 12.76 16.03 0.46
C ASP A 92 13.85 15.14 1.10
N GLY A 93 13.51 13.95 1.59
CA GLY A 93 14.42 13.00 2.19
C GLY A 93 15.17 12.14 1.17
N PRO A 94 14.50 11.26 0.41
CA PRO A 94 15.16 10.49 -0.61
C PRO A 94 15.09 11.20 -1.95
N ASP A 95 16.21 11.65 -2.45
CA ASP A 95 16.32 12.09 -3.84
C ASP A 95 15.90 10.97 -4.78
N ILE A 96 15.09 11.30 -5.80
CA ILE A 96 14.87 10.41 -6.93
C ILE A 96 16.24 10.01 -7.48
N GLY A 97 16.49 8.73 -7.63
CA GLY A 97 17.79 8.18 -8.00
C GLY A 97 18.66 7.73 -6.81
N ALA A 98 18.27 8.04 -5.55
CA ALA A 98 18.98 7.56 -4.36
C ALA A 98 18.97 6.03 -4.28
N MET A 99 20.11 5.46 -3.89
CA MET A 99 20.24 4.03 -3.60
C MET A 99 19.78 3.77 -2.17
N VAL A 100 18.79 2.88 -2.02
CA VAL A 100 18.23 2.53 -0.72
C VAL A 100 18.08 1.02 -0.57
N SER A 101 17.91 0.57 0.68
CA SER A 101 17.48 -0.78 1.02
C SER A 101 16.09 -0.72 1.65
N VAL A 102 15.12 -1.43 1.10
CA VAL A 102 13.73 -1.42 1.55
C VAL A 102 13.36 -2.78 2.11
N ALA A 103 13.03 -2.84 3.41
CA ALA A 103 12.42 -4.02 4.00
C ALA A 103 10.94 -4.03 3.65
N THR A 104 10.45 -5.16 3.12
CA THR A 104 9.10 -5.26 2.58
C THR A 104 8.49 -6.66 2.78
N TYR A 105 7.16 -6.72 2.82
CA TYR A 105 6.41 -7.95 2.58
C TYR A 105 6.08 -8.02 1.09
N PRO A 106 6.56 -9.03 0.34
CA PRO A 106 6.25 -9.17 -1.08
C PRO A 106 4.79 -9.57 -1.29
N ALA A 107 4.27 -9.35 -2.48
CA ALA A 107 2.97 -9.89 -2.86
C ALA A 107 2.96 -11.42 -2.76
N ARG A 108 1.80 -12.01 -2.44
CA ARG A 108 1.59 -13.45 -2.50
C ARG A 108 1.72 -14.00 -3.91
N ASP A 109 1.26 -13.22 -4.89
CA ASP A 109 1.48 -13.51 -6.30
C ASP A 109 2.92 -13.15 -6.68
N ALA A 110 3.78 -14.15 -6.74
CA ALA A 110 5.20 -14.00 -7.04
C ALA A 110 5.49 -13.48 -8.46
N SER A 111 4.50 -13.46 -9.35
CA SER A 111 4.64 -12.87 -10.70
C SER A 111 4.62 -11.35 -10.67
N LYS A 112 4.17 -10.75 -9.55
CA LYS A 112 4.07 -9.30 -9.37
C LYS A 112 5.28 -8.76 -8.63
N SER A 113 5.92 -7.75 -9.21
CA SER A 113 6.93 -6.93 -8.53
C SER A 113 6.24 -5.88 -7.66
N LEU A 114 5.55 -6.38 -6.62
CA LEU A 114 4.74 -5.59 -5.69
C LEU A 114 5.11 -5.96 -4.26
N GLY A 115 5.18 -4.99 -3.35
CA GLY A 115 5.44 -5.23 -1.95
C GLY A 115 4.86 -4.14 -1.05
N PHE A 116 4.83 -4.40 0.25
CA PHE A 116 4.43 -3.43 1.27
C PHE A 116 5.64 -3.02 2.11
N ILE A 117 5.90 -1.71 2.22
CA ILE A 117 7.10 -1.18 2.88
C ILE A 117 6.97 -1.28 4.40
N LEU A 118 8.02 -1.80 5.04
CA LEU A 118 8.20 -1.80 6.50
C LEU A 118 9.16 -0.70 6.94
N SER A 119 10.28 -0.57 6.22
CA SER A 119 11.28 0.47 6.47
C SER A 119 12.13 0.74 5.24
N ILE A 120 12.68 1.94 5.17
CA ILE A 120 13.70 2.33 4.18
C ILE A 120 14.99 2.64 4.94
N THR A 121 16.11 2.06 4.50
CA THR A 121 17.45 2.37 4.98
C THR A 121 18.20 3.11 3.88
N TYR A 122 18.66 4.31 4.19
CA TYR A 122 19.43 5.18 3.30
C TYR A 122 20.93 4.85 3.31
N ALA A 123 21.66 5.41 2.35
CA ALA A 123 23.10 5.14 2.21
C ALA A 123 23.93 5.65 3.41
N ASP A 124 23.47 6.68 4.10
CA ASP A 124 24.08 7.24 5.33
C ASP A 124 23.76 6.43 6.60
N GLY A 125 22.95 5.36 6.47
CA GLY A 125 22.51 4.51 7.58
C GLY A 125 21.24 5.00 8.28
N HIS A 126 20.67 6.17 7.89
CA HIS A 126 19.37 6.59 8.41
C HIS A 126 18.29 5.59 8.05
N VAL A 127 17.37 5.32 8.99
CA VAL A 127 16.26 4.38 8.81
C VAL A 127 14.93 5.07 9.04
N LEU A 128 14.12 5.13 7.99
CA LEU A 128 12.73 5.56 8.08
C LEU A 128 11.83 4.32 8.28
N LYS A 129 11.24 4.19 9.46
CA LYS A 129 10.33 3.08 9.79
C LYS A 129 8.89 3.50 9.58
N PHE A 130 8.12 2.63 8.93
CA PHE A 130 6.70 2.82 8.68
C PHE A 130 5.83 2.00 9.62
N TYR A 131 6.30 0.80 9.97
CA TYR A 131 5.59 -0.16 10.80
C TYR A 131 6.52 -1.09 11.55
N ASP A 132 6.19 -1.34 12.82
CA ASP A 132 6.74 -2.46 13.58
C ASP A 132 5.88 -3.72 13.38
N ASN A 133 4.54 -3.56 13.34
CA ASN A 133 3.57 -4.63 13.09
C ASN A 133 2.49 -4.15 12.11
N PRO A 134 2.48 -4.61 10.85
CA PRO A 134 1.47 -4.23 9.88
C PRO A 134 0.05 -4.68 10.26
N PRO A 135 -0.98 -4.01 9.74
CA PRO A 135 -2.37 -4.41 9.98
C PRO A 135 -2.61 -5.88 9.59
N GLY A 136 -3.24 -6.66 10.50
CA GLY A 136 -3.59 -8.06 10.23
C GLY A 136 -2.48 -9.07 10.47
N THR A 137 -1.42 -8.71 11.23
CA THR A 137 -0.34 -9.62 11.66
C THR A 137 -0.47 -10.06 13.12
N ASN A 138 -1.58 -9.71 13.82
CA ASN A 138 -1.89 -10.16 15.18
C ASN A 138 -2.66 -11.47 15.16
#